data_7d988c34dd4f07f141b0190a3b7c5b68
#
_entry.id   7d988c34dd4f07f141b0190a3b7c5b68
#
_cell.length_a   1.000
_cell.length_b   1.000
_cell.length_c   1.000
_cell.angle_alpha   90.00
_cell.angle_beta   90.00
_cell.angle_gamma   90.00
#
_symmetry.space_group_name_H-M   'P 1'
#
loop_
_entity.id
_entity.type
_entity.pdbx_description
1 polymer ?
#
loop_
_entity_poly.entity_id
_entity_poly.type
_entity_poly.pdbx_seq_one_letter_code
_entity_poly.pdbx_strand_id
1 'polypeptide(L)'
;MERKHIITISGKPGSGKSSTADKVAELLGYTRYSSGDMVRNILAREHMTLAEYNEKANDDHALDTKIDEYLRGLRTKKDVIIDSRLGFYWLPESFKVYLDLDMQVATVRIYKDAVSNNMRTKSGEVASSLDAVSKQVRERMENERRRFKEMYNVDPYNIEHFDLVIDTSRHTPQTVALTVYDHYRQWLKTDTWKQVRSSIPLGYSFKNQY
;
A
#
# COMPACT_ATOMS: atom_id res chain seq x y z
N MET A 1 22.83 13.87 -1.56
CA MET A 1 21.70 13.99 -2.50
C MET A 1 20.51 14.49 -1.71
N GLU A 2 19.91 15.59 -2.08
CA GLU A 2 18.75 16.14 -1.34
C GLU A 2 17.58 15.15 -1.41
N ARG A 3 17.02 14.76 -0.27
CA ARG A 3 15.86 13.85 -0.22
C ARG A 3 14.61 14.55 -0.69
N LYS A 4 13.88 13.96 -1.64
CA LYS A 4 12.76 14.62 -2.35
C LYS A 4 11.45 14.71 -1.56
N HIS A 5 11.44 14.38 -0.26
CA HIS A 5 10.22 14.37 0.54
C HIS A 5 9.11 13.51 -0.09
N ILE A 6 9.48 12.29 -0.47
CA ILE A 6 8.57 11.28 -1.01
C ILE A 6 8.46 10.11 -0.02
N ILE A 7 7.25 9.69 0.32
CA ILE A 7 6.99 8.48 1.08
C ILE A 7 6.22 7.50 0.18
N THR A 8 6.70 6.27 0.08
CA THR A 8 5.95 5.20 -0.57
C THR A 8 5.42 4.23 0.47
N ILE A 9 4.13 3.89 0.40
CA ILE A 9 3.46 2.97 1.32
C ILE A 9 2.99 1.75 0.54
N SER A 10 3.57 0.61 0.84
CA SER A 10 3.18 -0.69 0.33
C SER A 10 2.69 -1.60 1.47
N GLY A 11 2.33 -2.84 1.19
CA GLY A 11 1.91 -3.80 2.21
C GLY A 11 0.80 -4.73 1.73
N LYS A 12 0.45 -5.72 2.55
CA LYS A 12 -0.55 -6.74 2.24
C LYS A 12 -1.96 -6.15 1.99
N PRO A 13 -2.84 -6.84 1.25
CA PRO A 13 -4.26 -6.49 1.20
C PRO A 13 -4.84 -6.41 2.62
N GLY A 14 -5.72 -5.44 2.88
CA GLY A 14 -6.34 -5.24 4.21
C GLY A 14 -5.43 -4.60 5.27
N SER A 15 -4.16 -4.28 4.97
CA SER A 15 -3.23 -3.66 5.94
C SER A 15 -3.54 -2.20 6.27
N GLY A 16 -4.53 -1.57 5.61
CA GLY A 16 -4.91 -0.19 5.87
C GLY A 16 -4.04 0.85 5.17
N LYS A 17 -3.37 0.47 4.06
CA LYS A 17 -2.50 1.39 3.29
C LYS A 17 -3.13 2.74 2.98
N SER A 18 -4.30 2.72 2.34
CA SER A 18 -4.96 3.96 1.90
C SER A 18 -5.32 4.86 3.08
N SER A 19 -5.94 4.28 4.13
CA SER A 19 -6.29 5.04 5.33
C SER A 19 -5.06 5.57 6.09
N THR A 20 -3.96 4.82 6.09
CA THR A 20 -2.69 5.29 6.68
C THR A 20 -2.08 6.39 5.81
N ALA A 21 -2.08 6.21 4.49
CA ALA A 21 -1.55 7.21 3.55
C ALA A 21 -2.29 8.55 3.66
N ASP A 22 -3.63 8.52 3.77
CA ASP A 22 -4.45 9.73 3.98
C ASP A 22 -4.04 10.47 5.26
N LYS A 23 -3.89 9.72 6.37
CA LYS A 23 -3.51 10.31 7.66
C LYS A 23 -2.07 10.83 7.69
N VAL A 24 -1.13 10.14 7.06
CA VAL A 24 0.26 10.64 6.93
C VAL A 24 0.30 11.89 6.07
N ALA A 25 -0.49 11.93 4.98
CA ALA A 25 -0.62 13.11 4.13
C ALA A 25 -1.17 14.32 4.91
N GLU A 26 -2.21 14.10 5.72
CA GLU A 26 -2.77 15.12 6.60
C GLU A 26 -1.73 15.64 7.61
N LEU A 27 -1.00 14.75 8.31
CA LEU A 27 0.02 15.10 9.30
C LEU A 27 1.19 15.92 8.73
N LEU A 28 1.56 15.65 7.47
CA LEU A 28 2.69 16.31 6.80
C LEU A 28 2.28 17.48 5.90
N GLY A 29 1.01 17.66 5.59
CA GLY A 29 0.54 18.59 4.56
C GLY A 29 0.93 18.14 3.14
N TYR A 30 1.09 16.83 2.91
CA TYR A 30 1.53 16.25 1.63
C TYR A 30 0.34 15.84 0.76
N THR A 31 0.57 15.77 -0.56
CA THR A 31 -0.44 15.27 -1.49
C THR A 31 -0.35 13.75 -1.60
N ARG A 32 -1.48 13.04 -1.44
CA ARG A 32 -1.56 11.59 -1.66
C ARG A 32 -1.86 11.24 -3.11
N TYR A 33 -1.14 10.25 -3.64
CA TYR A 33 -1.40 9.57 -4.91
C TYR A 33 -1.57 8.06 -4.66
N SER A 34 -2.54 7.44 -5.35
CA SER A 34 -2.83 6.01 -5.19
C SER A 34 -2.93 5.31 -6.53
N SER A 35 -2.09 4.30 -6.75
CA SER A 35 -2.21 3.43 -7.91
C SER A 35 -3.48 2.59 -7.86
N GLY A 36 -3.94 2.20 -6.68
CA GLY A 36 -5.19 1.46 -6.51
C GLY A 36 -6.43 2.28 -6.88
N ASP A 37 -6.46 3.58 -6.56
CA ASP A 37 -7.54 4.48 -6.99
C ASP A 37 -7.51 4.68 -8.51
N MET A 38 -6.32 4.83 -9.09
CA MET A 38 -6.14 4.90 -10.54
C MET A 38 -6.70 3.65 -11.24
N VAL A 39 -6.33 2.45 -10.78
CA VAL A 39 -6.86 1.19 -11.31
C VAL A 39 -8.38 1.14 -11.22
N ARG A 40 -8.96 1.41 -10.04
CA ARG A 40 -10.42 1.41 -9.86
C ARG A 40 -11.13 2.38 -10.81
N ASN A 41 -10.57 3.56 -11.02
CA ASN A 41 -11.12 4.54 -11.94
C ASN A 41 -11.08 4.07 -13.41
N ILE A 42 -10.01 3.39 -13.82
CA ILE A 42 -9.89 2.81 -15.16
C ILE A 42 -10.90 1.68 -15.31
N LEU A 43 -10.95 0.75 -14.38
CA LEU A 43 -11.89 -0.39 -14.41
C LEU A 43 -13.35 0.07 -14.44
N ALA A 44 -13.70 1.11 -13.67
CA ALA A 44 -15.05 1.68 -13.68
C ALA A 44 -15.43 2.28 -15.05
N ARG A 45 -14.50 2.91 -15.74
CA ARG A 45 -14.71 3.46 -17.10
C ARG A 45 -14.84 2.37 -18.17
N GLU A 46 -14.10 1.28 -17.99
CA GLU A 46 -14.09 0.14 -18.89
C GLU A 46 -15.17 -0.90 -18.57
N HIS A 47 -16.01 -0.66 -17.54
CA HIS A 47 -17.03 -1.58 -17.04
C HIS A 47 -16.47 -2.97 -16.69
N MET A 48 -15.22 -3.02 -16.20
CA MET A 48 -14.48 -4.22 -15.85
C MET A 48 -14.37 -4.39 -14.34
N THR A 49 -14.43 -5.61 -13.86
CA THR A 49 -14.16 -5.95 -12.46
C THR A 49 -12.66 -6.13 -12.22
N LEU A 50 -12.25 -6.05 -10.94
CA LEU A 50 -10.87 -6.33 -10.56
C LEU A 50 -10.46 -7.79 -10.82
N ALA A 51 -11.42 -8.73 -10.76
CA ALA A 51 -11.18 -10.14 -11.07
C ALA A 51 -10.88 -10.33 -12.56
N GLU A 52 -11.72 -9.78 -13.45
CA GLU A 52 -11.51 -9.79 -14.90
C GLU A 52 -10.19 -9.10 -15.29
N TYR A 53 -9.86 -8.00 -14.62
CA TYR A 53 -8.56 -7.36 -14.82
C TYR A 53 -7.40 -8.29 -14.45
N ASN A 54 -7.42 -8.91 -13.27
CA ASN A 54 -6.35 -9.80 -12.82
C ASN A 54 -6.19 -11.03 -13.73
N GLU A 55 -7.27 -11.51 -14.33
CA GLU A 55 -7.24 -12.58 -15.33
C GLU A 55 -6.57 -12.10 -16.62
N LYS A 56 -7.02 -10.98 -17.18
CA LYS A 56 -6.43 -10.39 -18.39
C LYS A 56 -4.97 -9.97 -18.21
N ALA A 57 -4.61 -9.45 -17.04
CA ALA A 57 -3.26 -8.98 -16.74
C ALA A 57 -2.20 -10.11 -16.69
N ASN A 58 -2.61 -11.38 -16.74
CA ASN A 58 -1.69 -12.48 -16.93
C ASN A 58 -1.13 -12.54 -18.37
N ASP A 59 -1.92 -12.08 -19.34
CA ASP A 59 -1.57 -12.13 -20.76
C ASP A 59 -1.34 -10.73 -21.38
N ASP A 60 -1.89 -9.68 -20.77
CA ASP A 60 -1.81 -8.28 -21.25
C ASP A 60 -1.38 -7.33 -20.12
N HIS A 61 -0.14 -6.84 -20.22
CA HIS A 61 0.46 -5.92 -19.26
C HIS A 61 0.20 -4.44 -19.56
N ALA A 62 -0.69 -4.11 -20.49
CA ALA A 62 -0.93 -2.72 -20.91
C ALA A 62 -1.37 -1.80 -19.77
N LEU A 63 -2.19 -2.32 -18.84
CA LEU A 63 -2.61 -1.53 -17.67
C LEU A 63 -1.49 -1.40 -16.64
N ASP A 64 -0.70 -2.44 -16.41
CA ASP A 64 0.48 -2.35 -15.53
C ASP A 64 1.46 -1.30 -16.08
N THR A 65 1.69 -1.28 -17.39
CA THR A 65 2.54 -0.26 -18.05
C THR A 65 2.00 1.16 -17.81
N LYS A 66 0.70 1.40 -17.93
CA LYS A 66 0.09 2.71 -17.63
C LYS A 66 0.28 3.12 -16.17
N ILE A 67 0.15 2.17 -15.24
CA ILE A 67 0.38 2.41 -13.81
C ILE A 67 1.84 2.77 -13.56
N ASP A 68 2.76 2.09 -14.20
CA ASP A 68 4.20 2.31 -14.06
C ASP A 68 4.63 3.69 -14.61
N GLU A 69 4.12 4.07 -15.77
CA GLU A 69 4.33 5.40 -16.34
C GLU A 69 3.82 6.49 -15.40
N TYR A 70 2.64 6.29 -14.83
CA TYR A 70 2.10 7.19 -13.82
C TYR A 70 3.01 7.29 -12.60
N LEU A 71 3.46 6.17 -12.03
CA LEU A 71 4.36 6.15 -10.87
C LEU A 71 5.71 6.79 -11.17
N ARG A 72 6.30 6.51 -12.34
CA ARG A 72 7.55 7.16 -12.79
C ARG A 72 7.40 8.68 -12.91
N GLY A 73 6.25 9.15 -13.41
CA GLY A 73 5.94 10.57 -13.50
C GLY A 73 5.92 11.28 -12.15
N LEU A 74 5.61 10.55 -11.06
CA LEU A 74 5.63 11.10 -9.70
C LEU A 74 7.04 11.40 -9.16
N ARG A 75 8.11 10.90 -9.79
CA ARG A 75 9.50 11.22 -9.41
C ARG A 75 9.83 12.70 -9.46
N THR A 76 9.12 13.47 -10.26
CA THR A 76 9.32 14.92 -10.37
C THR A 76 8.63 15.71 -9.25
N LYS A 77 7.72 15.07 -8.52
CA LYS A 77 6.97 15.70 -7.43
C LYS A 77 7.78 15.78 -6.15
N LYS A 78 7.39 16.69 -5.27
CA LYS A 78 7.87 16.82 -3.88
C LYS A 78 6.67 16.82 -2.95
N ASP A 79 6.92 16.49 -1.68
CA ASP A 79 5.90 16.50 -0.63
C ASP A 79 4.69 15.61 -0.97
N VAL A 80 4.98 14.34 -1.32
CA VAL A 80 3.97 13.39 -1.77
C VAL A 80 4.01 12.06 -1.02
N ILE A 81 2.82 11.49 -0.82
CA ILE A 81 2.62 10.13 -0.33
C ILE A 81 2.12 9.27 -1.49
N ILE A 82 2.74 8.13 -1.72
CA ILE A 82 2.38 7.23 -2.81
C ILE A 82 1.96 5.87 -2.25
N ASP A 83 0.64 5.61 -2.30
CA ASP A 83 0.03 4.33 -1.94
C ASP A 83 0.06 3.40 -3.17
N SER A 84 1.05 2.51 -3.21
CA SER A 84 1.25 1.61 -4.36
C SER A 84 2.00 0.34 -3.98
N ARG A 85 1.75 -0.78 -4.71
CA ARG A 85 2.51 -2.02 -4.60
C ARG A 85 3.97 -1.85 -4.99
N LEU A 86 4.23 -1.13 -6.08
CA LEU A 86 5.55 -0.94 -6.68
C LEU A 86 6.10 0.49 -6.52
N GLY A 87 5.49 1.30 -5.64
CA GLY A 87 5.98 2.65 -5.38
C GLY A 87 7.46 2.66 -4.99
N PHE A 88 7.90 1.75 -4.12
CA PHE A 88 9.29 1.61 -3.70
C PHE A 88 10.26 1.29 -4.83
N TYR A 89 9.79 0.57 -5.85
CA TYR A 89 10.59 0.16 -7.01
C TYR A 89 10.80 1.33 -7.99
N TRP A 90 9.71 2.06 -8.30
CA TRP A 90 9.76 3.19 -9.22
C TRP A 90 10.33 4.47 -8.62
N LEU A 91 10.29 4.59 -7.27
CA LEU A 91 10.80 5.74 -6.52
C LEU A 91 11.81 5.28 -5.46
N PRO A 92 12.97 4.76 -5.86
CA PRO A 92 13.95 4.20 -4.92
C PRO A 92 14.51 5.22 -3.92
N GLU A 93 14.44 6.51 -4.23
CA GLU A 93 14.83 7.63 -3.38
C GLU A 93 13.82 7.98 -2.28
N SER A 94 12.65 7.36 -2.27
CA SER A 94 11.59 7.59 -1.28
C SER A 94 11.91 6.95 0.09
N PHE A 95 11.24 7.42 1.13
CA PHE A 95 11.12 6.65 2.38
C PHE A 95 10.10 5.53 2.17
N LYS A 96 10.56 4.29 2.21
CA LYS A 96 9.79 3.10 1.81
C LYS A 96 9.19 2.41 3.03
N VAL A 97 7.86 2.43 3.14
CA VAL A 97 7.09 1.86 4.24
C VAL A 97 6.32 0.62 3.78
N TYR A 98 6.42 -0.45 4.56
CA TYR A 98 5.64 -1.67 4.37
C TYR A 98 4.70 -1.89 5.55
N LEU A 99 3.42 -2.05 5.24
CA LEU A 99 2.40 -2.38 6.23
C LEU A 99 2.11 -3.88 6.16
N ASP A 100 2.65 -4.60 7.13
CA ASP A 100 2.40 -6.03 7.32
C ASP A 100 1.14 -6.26 8.15
N LEU A 101 0.55 -7.44 8.03
CA LEU A 101 -0.46 -7.93 8.94
C LEU A 101 -0.66 -9.43 8.80
N ASP A 102 -1.22 -10.03 9.86
CA ASP A 102 -1.67 -11.42 9.86
C ASP A 102 -2.77 -11.66 8.83
N MET A 103 -2.73 -12.82 8.14
CA MET A 103 -3.66 -13.14 7.06
C MET A 103 -5.11 -13.36 7.54
N GLN A 104 -5.30 -13.84 8.77
CA GLN A 104 -6.65 -13.98 9.32
C GLN A 104 -7.24 -12.59 9.61
N VAL A 105 -6.43 -11.68 10.15
CA VAL A 105 -6.82 -10.28 10.36
C VAL A 105 -7.11 -9.59 9.04
N ALA A 106 -6.29 -9.82 8.00
CA ALA A 106 -6.54 -9.32 6.65
C ALA A 106 -7.90 -9.74 6.11
N THR A 107 -8.19 -11.04 6.21
CA THR A 107 -9.46 -11.64 5.77
C THR A 107 -10.66 -10.98 6.45
N VAL A 108 -10.62 -10.85 7.78
CA VAL A 108 -11.71 -10.23 8.55
C VAL A 108 -11.90 -8.76 8.19
N ARG A 109 -10.82 -8.00 8.02
CA ARG A 109 -10.89 -6.58 7.63
C ARG A 109 -11.50 -6.41 6.25
N ILE A 110 -11.05 -7.19 5.27
CA ILE A 110 -11.56 -7.13 3.89
C ILE A 110 -13.02 -7.55 3.84
N TYR A 111 -13.41 -8.60 4.57
CA TYR A 111 -14.80 -9.03 4.67
C TYR A 111 -15.70 -7.91 5.22
N LYS A 112 -15.31 -7.30 6.34
CA LYS A 112 -16.06 -6.17 6.93
C LYS A 112 -16.16 -4.98 5.98
N ASP A 113 -15.07 -4.63 5.31
CA ASP A 113 -15.05 -3.55 4.32
C ASP A 113 -15.97 -3.84 3.13
N ALA A 114 -16.01 -5.08 2.64
CA ALA A 114 -16.87 -5.47 1.52
C ALA A 114 -18.35 -5.43 1.89
N VAL A 115 -18.70 -5.83 3.12
CA VAL A 115 -20.08 -5.77 3.63
C VAL A 115 -20.54 -4.32 3.86
N SER A 116 -19.65 -3.43 4.31
CA SER A 116 -20.00 -2.04 4.66
C SER A 116 -19.85 -1.04 3.51
N ASN A 117 -19.15 -1.39 2.42
CA ASN A 117 -18.74 -0.44 1.37
C ASN A 117 -19.28 -0.85 0.00
N ASN A 118 -20.41 -0.25 -0.43
CA ASN A 118 -21.06 -0.48 -1.73
C ASN A 118 -20.12 -0.27 -2.96
N MET A 119 -19.06 0.53 -2.85
CA MET A 119 -18.14 0.76 -3.96
C MET A 119 -17.23 -0.45 -4.23
N ARG A 120 -16.80 -1.19 -3.18
CA ARG A 120 -16.02 -2.41 -3.34
C ARG A 120 -16.89 -3.58 -3.84
N THR A 121 -18.15 -3.62 -3.41
CA THR A 121 -19.12 -4.58 -3.94
C THR A 121 -19.35 -4.39 -5.44
N LYS A 122 -19.34 -3.15 -5.93
CA LYS A 122 -19.47 -2.84 -7.36
C LYS A 122 -18.22 -3.20 -8.17
N SER A 123 -17.03 -3.27 -7.56
CA SER A 123 -15.82 -3.74 -8.23
C SER A 123 -15.67 -5.27 -8.26
N GLY A 124 -16.73 -6.02 -7.89
CA GLY A 124 -16.72 -7.49 -7.92
C GLY A 124 -16.05 -8.14 -6.72
N GLU A 125 -15.67 -7.39 -5.68
CA GLU A 125 -15.18 -7.92 -4.41
C GLU A 125 -16.36 -8.44 -3.55
N VAL A 126 -17.09 -9.45 -4.07
CA VAL A 126 -18.27 -10.01 -3.36
C VAL A 126 -17.81 -10.94 -2.26
N ALA A 127 -18.00 -10.52 -1.02
CA ALA A 127 -17.70 -11.33 0.16
C ALA A 127 -18.88 -12.28 0.45
N SER A 128 -18.86 -13.49 -0.11
CA SER A 128 -19.85 -14.54 0.19
C SER A 128 -19.59 -15.23 1.52
N SER A 129 -18.30 -15.35 1.93
CA SER A 129 -17.88 -15.93 3.22
C SER A 129 -16.44 -15.51 3.55
N LEU A 130 -16.02 -15.70 4.82
CA LEU A 130 -14.63 -15.48 5.23
C LEU A 130 -13.65 -16.38 4.46
N ASP A 131 -14.01 -17.64 4.22
CA ASP A 131 -13.17 -18.59 3.50
C ASP A 131 -12.98 -18.14 2.02
N ALA A 132 -14.06 -17.68 1.38
CA ALA A 132 -13.98 -17.14 0.03
C ALA A 132 -13.06 -15.92 -0.04
N VAL A 133 -13.17 -14.99 0.91
CA VAL A 133 -12.29 -13.82 1.00
C VAL A 133 -10.83 -14.25 1.25
N SER A 134 -10.59 -15.20 2.15
CA SER A 134 -9.26 -15.71 2.43
C SER A 134 -8.61 -16.28 1.18
N LYS A 135 -9.35 -17.08 0.41
CA LYS A 135 -8.91 -17.66 -0.86
C LYS A 135 -8.58 -16.57 -1.88
N GLN A 136 -9.49 -15.62 -2.09
CA GLN A 136 -9.29 -14.49 -3.03
C GLN A 136 -8.06 -13.65 -2.69
N VAL A 137 -7.83 -13.38 -1.41
CA VAL A 137 -6.66 -12.61 -0.96
C VAL A 137 -5.35 -13.34 -1.27
N ARG A 138 -5.30 -14.66 -1.00
CA ARG A 138 -4.12 -15.49 -1.29
C ARG A 138 -3.84 -15.55 -2.80
N GLU A 139 -4.85 -15.86 -3.60
CA GLU A 139 -4.75 -15.92 -5.06
C GLU A 139 -4.29 -14.58 -5.64
N ARG A 140 -4.84 -13.48 -5.16
CA ARG A 140 -4.41 -12.13 -5.55
C ARG A 140 -2.94 -11.89 -5.24
N MET A 141 -2.48 -12.22 -4.03
CA MET A 141 -1.08 -12.02 -3.64
C MET A 141 -0.14 -12.90 -4.49
N GLU A 142 -0.54 -14.12 -4.79
CA GLU A 142 0.24 -15.05 -5.60
C GLU A 142 0.34 -14.58 -7.06
N ASN A 143 -0.78 -14.12 -7.64
CA ASN A 143 -0.81 -13.54 -8.97
C ASN A 143 0.04 -12.27 -9.06
N GLU A 144 -0.05 -11.36 -8.07
CA GLU A 144 0.78 -10.16 -8.01
C GLU A 144 2.28 -10.51 -7.91
N ARG A 145 2.66 -11.52 -7.10
CA ARG A 145 4.05 -12.00 -7.01
C ARG A 145 4.56 -12.52 -8.35
N ARG A 146 3.81 -13.45 -8.96
CA ARG A 146 4.19 -14.04 -10.24
C ARG A 146 4.38 -12.97 -11.30
N ARG A 147 3.37 -12.13 -11.51
CA ARG A 147 3.37 -11.06 -12.51
C ARG A 147 4.54 -10.10 -12.33
N PHE A 148 4.75 -9.56 -11.13
CA PHE A 148 5.84 -8.62 -10.90
C PHE A 148 7.22 -9.28 -10.89
N LYS A 149 7.29 -10.57 -10.57
CA LYS A 149 8.52 -11.34 -10.74
C LYS A 149 8.89 -11.51 -12.22
N GLU A 150 7.91 -11.80 -13.06
CA GLU A 150 8.09 -11.92 -14.52
C GLU A 150 8.46 -10.57 -15.16
N MET A 151 7.73 -9.52 -14.86
CA MET A 151 7.92 -8.19 -15.47
C MET A 151 9.18 -7.47 -14.99
N TYR A 152 9.50 -7.54 -13.69
CA TYR A 152 10.51 -6.67 -13.05
C TYR A 152 11.53 -7.43 -12.22
N ASN A 153 11.42 -8.75 -12.10
CA ASN A 153 12.22 -9.58 -11.19
C ASN A 153 12.09 -9.14 -9.70
N VAL A 154 10.91 -8.67 -9.29
CA VAL A 154 10.64 -8.12 -7.96
C VAL A 154 9.49 -8.87 -7.27
N ASP A 155 9.66 -9.23 -5.99
CA ASP A 155 8.55 -9.63 -5.11
C ASP A 155 8.07 -8.39 -4.34
N PRO A 156 6.82 -7.90 -4.56
CA PRO A 156 6.28 -6.71 -3.89
C PRO A 156 6.05 -6.90 -2.39
N TYR A 157 6.15 -8.14 -1.90
CA TYR A 157 5.95 -8.52 -0.50
C TYR A 157 7.25 -8.85 0.23
N ASN A 158 8.42 -8.76 -0.44
CA ASN A 158 9.70 -8.93 0.21
C ASN A 158 10.02 -7.68 1.05
N ILE A 159 10.03 -7.87 2.38
CA ILE A 159 10.21 -6.79 3.35
C ILE A 159 11.62 -6.15 3.31
N GLU A 160 12.59 -6.80 2.70
CA GLU A 160 13.96 -6.26 2.59
C GLU A 160 14.05 -5.03 1.67
N HIS A 161 13.02 -4.74 0.89
CA HIS A 161 12.96 -3.55 0.04
C HIS A 161 12.61 -2.26 0.80
N PHE A 162 12.23 -2.35 2.09
CA PHE A 162 11.60 -1.25 2.80
C PHE A 162 12.47 -0.71 3.93
N ASP A 163 12.36 0.58 4.18
CA ASP A 163 13.06 1.30 5.25
C ASP A 163 12.36 1.13 6.60
N LEU A 164 11.03 0.97 6.59
CA LEU A 164 10.20 0.78 7.76
C LEU A 164 9.16 -0.32 7.49
N VAL A 165 9.11 -1.33 8.37
CA VAL A 165 8.12 -2.42 8.35
C VAL A 165 7.28 -2.35 9.62
N ILE A 166 5.95 -2.24 9.49
CA ILE A 166 5.02 -2.13 10.62
C ILE A 166 4.01 -3.27 10.57
N ASP A 167 3.90 -4.06 11.65
CA ASP A 167 2.77 -4.96 11.84
C ASP A 167 1.55 -4.16 12.28
N THR A 168 0.53 -4.15 11.42
CA THR A 168 -0.72 -3.39 11.64
C THR A 168 -1.84 -4.23 12.24
N SER A 169 -1.61 -5.49 12.58
CA SER A 169 -2.65 -6.46 12.97
C SER A 169 -3.51 -5.96 14.14
N ARG A 170 -2.90 -5.25 15.09
CA ARG A 170 -3.55 -4.77 16.33
C ARG A 170 -3.64 -3.24 16.43
N HIS A 171 -3.45 -2.53 15.31
CA HIS A 171 -3.34 -1.06 15.31
C HIS A 171 -4.36 -0.39 14.42
N THR A 172 -4.70 0.85 14.76
CA THR A 172 -5.55 1.71 13.95
C THR A 172 -4.73 2.44 12.89
N PRO A 173 -5.33 2.90 11.78
CA PRO A 173 -4.64 3.73 10.81
C PRO A 173 -4.00 4.98 11.42
N GLN A 174 -4.59 5.54 12.48
CA GLN A 174 -4.06 6.70 13.19
C GLN A 174 -2.72 6.39 13.87
N THR A 175 -2.65 5.31 14.67
CA THR A 175 -1.41 4.92 15.38
C THR A 175 -0.31 4.54 14.39
N VAL A 176 -0.66 3.86 13.30
CA VAL A 176 0.29 3.53 12.23
C VAL A 176 0.81 4.79 11.55
N ALA A 177 -0.05 5.75 11.24
CA ALA A 177 0.35 7.00 10.59
C ALA A 177 1.32 7.83 11.45
N LEU A 178 1.08 7.92 12.76
CA LEU A 178 2.00 8.59 13.68
C LEU A 178 3.36 7.90 13.74
N THR A 179 3.37 6.56 13.74
CA THR A 179 4.63 5.80 13.69
C THR A 179 5.39 6.06 12.38
N VAL A 180 4.70 6.10 11.24
CA VAL A 180 5.32 6.46 9.95
C VAL A 180 5.88 7.88 10.01
N TYR A 181 5.11 8.84 10.52
CA TYR A 181 5.51 10.23 10.66
C TYR A 181 6.81 10.36 11.48
N ASP A 182 6.88 9.73 12.66
CA ASP A 182 8.04 9.82 13.54
C ASP A 182 9.30 9.23 12.91
N HIS A 183 9.21 8.05 12.30
CA HIS A 183 10.35 7.42 11.62
C HIS A 183 10.78 8.21 10.38
N TYR A 184 9.83 8.73 9.62
CA TYR A 184 10.13 9.59 8.47
C TYR A 184 10.88 10.86 8.88
N ARG A 185 10.45 11.53 9.96
CA ARG A 185 11.14 12.70 10.50
C ARG A 185 12.57 12.39 10.96
N GLN A 186 12.80 11.21 11.50
CA GLN A 186 14.15 10.73 11.86
C GLN A 186 14.97 10.43 10.61
N TRP A 187 14.37 9.73 9.62
CA TRP A 187 15.02 9.41 8.35
C TRP A 187 15.50 10.66 7.60
N LEU A 188 14.75 11.76 7.63
CA LEU A 188 15.16 13.02 7.02
C LEU A 188 16.41 13.65 7.66
N LYS A 189 16.69 13.32 8.92
CA LYS A 189 17.80 13.91 9.69
C LYS A 189 19.10 13.09 9.63
N THR A 190 19.06 11.89 9.05
CA THR A 190 20.22 10.99 9.05
C THR A 190 20.70 10.72 7.62
N ASP A 191 22.00 10.66 7.41
CA ASP A 191 22.59 10.27 6.11
C ASP A 191 22.59 8.76 5.91
N THR A 192 22.59 7.98 6.99
CA THR A 192 22.56 6.52 6.97
C THR A 192 21.30 6.02 7.67
N TRP A 193 20.56 5.13 7.01
CA TRP A 193 19.35 4.52 7.55
C TRP A 193 19.45 3.00 7.46
N LYS A 194 19.16 2.33 8.58
CA LYS A 194 18.96 0.88 8.60
C LYS A 194 17.47 0.59 8.68
N GLN A 195 17.03 -0.49 8.05
CA GLN A 195 15.64 -0.94 8.13
C GLN A 195 15.18 -1.03 9.59
N VAL A 196 14.02 -0.48 9.89
CA VAL A 196 13.35 -0.58 11.19
C VAL A 196 12.13 -1.50 11.07
N ARG A 197 12.05 -2.48 11.97
CA ARG A 197 10.82 -3.27 12.17
C ARG A 197 10.16 -2.78 13.43
N SER A 198 9.01 -2.15 13.29
CA SER A 198 8.26 -1.59 14.40
C SER A 198 7.06 -2.48 14.72
N SER A 199 6.99 -2.96 15.96
CA SER A 199 5.76 -3.40 16.58
C SER A 199 5.29 -2.27 17.50
N ILE A 200 4.20 -1.59 17.16
CA ILE A 200 3.66 -0.51 17.98
C ILE A 200 3.11 -1.17 19.26
N PRO A 201 3.59 -0.83 20.46
CA PRO A 201 3.08 -1.41 21.69
C PRO A 201 1.59 -1.12 21.88
N LEU A 202 0.83 -2.12 22.36
CA LEU A 202 -0.55 -1.89 22.78
C LEU A 202 -0.59 -0.81 23.87
N GLY A 203 -1.49 0.17 23.72
CA GLY A 203 -1.63 1.26 24.68
C GLY A 203 -0.63 2.41 24.51
N TYR A 204 0.17 2.41 23.45
CA TYR A 204 1.00 3.57 23.13
C TYR A 204 0.10 4.77 22.82
N SER A 205 0.03 5.69 23.77
CA SER A 205 -0.59 7.02 23.55
C SER A 205 0.51 7.99 23.19
N PHE A 206 0.48 8.54 21.99
CA PHE A 206 1.31 9.68 21.65
C PHE A 206 0.88 10.83 22.56
N LYS A 207 1.67 11.12 23.61
CA LYS A 207 1.54 12.39 24.33
C LYS A 207 1.92 13.46 23.31
N ASN A 208 0.98 14.34 23.02
CA ASN A 208 1.22 15.51 22.19
C ASN A 208 2.45 16.24 22.73
N GLN A 209 3.55 16.13 22.05
CA GLN A 209 4.70 17.02 22.19
C GLN A 209 4.54 18.07 21.09
N TYR A 210 3.71 19.06 21.39
CA TYR A 210 3.67 20.32 20.67
C TYR A 210 4.45 21.36 21.46
#